data_43fec5eca76aedf1b0a8bbf3907d8c17
#
_entry.id   43fec5eca76aedf1b0a8bbf3907d8c17
#
_cell.length_a   1.000
_cell.length_b   1.000
_cell.length_c   1.000
_cell.angle_alpha   90.00
_cell.angle_beta   90.00
_cell.angle_gamma   90.00
#
_symmetry.space_group_name_H-M   'P 1'
#
loop_
_entity.id
_entity.type
_entity.pdbx_description
1 polymer ?
#
loop_
_entity_poly.entity_id
_entity_poly.type
_entity_poly.pdbx_seq_one_letter_code
_entity_poly.pdbx_strand_id
1 'polypeptide(L)'
;MMRKLIQFQNIVKEFDGQLVLKGINLDIYENEFVTLLGPSGCGKTTLLRILGGFLEPNQGCVIFDDVDITNIPAYKRDLNTVFQKYALFPHMNVYDNIAFGLRIKKEPEDIIAQKVARMLKLVGLEDYGNRGVNEMSGGQQQRVAIARALVNEPKVLLLDEPLGALDLKLRKEMQHELKKIQREVGITFIYVTHDQEEALTMSDKIVVMKAGEIQQIGTPTDIYNEPINRYVANFIGESNIVDGIMAEDYKVIFEDKTFECVDAGFSKDEPVDVVIRPEDLEIVGPRSGNLKGIVKSVLFKGVHYETIVETKSGTGITVKMNVHDDKPVFNAEAGEMMSANDFYIDLDDFKELTDAFIIDHADCQAWNPETEERISIQKIEYEATPEYGAYPVTFYTANGTNVTVNMIVEESNRVVNAEYEEEIYAVNFFKNVDEIQESIALDTDLKTWANAVAYSLEDGSHVTVTEVIYDFDPANITPGVYNVTFRTEGYEYKVDTTKETQVGDTVGLKFTPEAIHIMTKQNF
;
A
#
# COMPACT_ATOMS: atom_id res chain seq x y z
N MET A 1 -26.08 -6.11 18.45
CA MET A 1 -24.72 -6.25 19.01
C MET A 1 -24.17 -7.59 18.54
N MET A 2 -22.94 -7.61 18.00
CA MET A 2 -22.27 -8.86 17.69
C MET A 2 -22.05 -9.66 18.97
N ARG A 3 -22.25 -10.99 18.93
CA ARG A 3 -22.05 -11.86 20.08
C ARG A 3 -20.56 -12.11 20.29
N LYS A 4 -20.09 -12.00 21.55
CA LYS A 4 -18.73 -12.40 21.92
C LYS A 4 -18.63 -13.92 21.88
N LEU A 5 -17.76 -14.45 21.06
CA LEU A 5 -17.53 -15.90 20.94
C LEU A 5 -16.38 -16.37 21.84
N ILE A 6 -15.29 -15.58 21.88
CA ILE A 6 -14.11 -15.91 22.69
C ILE A 6 -13.73 -14.71 23.55
N GLN A 7 -13.38 -14.98 24.82
CA GLN A 7 -12.84 -13.97 25.73
C GLN A 7 -11.60 -14.54 26.41
N PHE A 8 -10.49 -13.89 26.22
CA PHE A 8 -9.30 -14.09 27.04
C PHE A 8 -9.36 -13.10 28.21
N GLN A 9 -9.27 -13.61 29.44
CA GLN A 9 -9.36 -12.81 30.64
C GLN A 9 -8.08 -12.95 31.45
N ASN A 10 -7.24 -11.91 31.45
CA ASN A 10 -6.00 -11.80 32.19
C ASN A 10 -5.07 -13.01 31.99
N ILE A 11 -4.84 -13.44 30.76
CA ILE A 11 -4.02 -14.61 30.44
C ILE A 11 -2.55 -14.32 30.69
N VAL A 12 -1.97 -15.05 31.65
CA VAL A 12 -0.54 -15.03 31.95
C VAL A 12 0.06 -16.39 31.62
N LYS A 13 1.21 -16.40 30.94
CA LYS A 13 1.98 -17.61 30.67
C LYS A 13 3.46 -17.37 30.88
N GLU A 14 4.07 -18.28 31.64
CA GLU A 14 5.49 -18.32 31.94
C GLU A 14 6.08 -19.67 31.56
N PHE A 15 7.32 -19.69 31.09
CA PHE A 15 8.14 -20.86 30.87
C PHE A 15 9.51 -20.64 31.53
N ASP A 16 9.92 -21.53 32.43
CA ASP A 16 11.21 -21.53 33.07
C ASP A 16 11.61 -20.15 33.68
N GLY A 17 10.66 -19.47 34.30
CA GLY A 17 10.84 -18.13 34.89
C GLY A 17 10.75 -16.97 33.89
N GLN A 18 10.58 -17.25 32.62
CA GLN A 18 10.39 -16.22 31.61
C GLN A 18 8.90 -15.98 31.30
N LEU A 19 8.44 -14.77 31.55
CA LEU A 19 7.06 -14.35 31.29
C LEU A 19 6.87 -14.09 29.78
N VAL A 20 6.01 -14.92 29.14
CA VAL A 20 5.74 -14.87 27.70
C VAL A 20 4.43 -14.16 27.38
N LEU A 21 3.40 -14.31 28.23
CA LEU A 21 2.15 -13.54 28.14
C LEU A 21 1.91 -12.83 29.47
N LYS A 22 1.58 -11.54 29.41
CA LYS A 22 1.60 -10.63 30.56
C LYS A 22 0.21 -10.05 30.86
N GLY A 23 -0.78 -10.93 31.03
CA GLY A 23 -2.14 -10.49 31.37
C GLY A 23 -2.96 -10.08 30.14
N ILE A 24 -3.02 -10.94 29.13
CA ILE A 24 -3.75 -10.67 27.89
C ILE A 24 -5.26 -10.64 28.14
N ASN A 25 -5.89 -9.57 27.73
CA ASN A 25 -7.35 -9.41 27.66
C ASN A 25 -7.74 -9.16 26.20
N LEU A 26 -8.62 -10.01 25.64
CA LEU A 26 -9.04 -9.91 24.25
C LEU A 26 -10.42 -10.52 24.05
N ASP A 27 -11.31 -9.77 23.41
CA ASP A 27 -12.63 -10.22 22.97
C ASP A 27 -12.65 -10.45 21.46
N ILE A 28 -13.13 -11.63 21.03
CA ILE A 28 -13.33 -12.01 19.63
C ILE A 28 -14.81 -12.31 19.42
N TYR A 29 -15.36 -11.78 18.33
CA TYR A 29 -16.78 -11.93 18.02
C TYR A 29 -17.02 -13.02 16.97
N GLU A 30 -18.28 -13.45 16.87
CA GLU A 30 -18.68 -14.44 15.86
C GLU A 30 -18.45 -13.93 14.44
N ASN A 31 -17.96 -14.81 13.56
CA ASN A 31 -17.71 -14.58 12.14
C ASN A 31 -16.62 -13.54 11.81
N GLU A 32 -15.82 -13.12 12.80
CA GLU A 32 -14.67 -12.25 12.55
C GLU A 32 -13.48 -13.04 12.00
N PHE A 33 -12.71 -12.42 11.11
CA PHE A 33 -11.34 -12.79 10.77
C PHE A 33 -10.39 -11.96 11.64
N VAL A 34 -9.86 -12.55 12.71
CA VAL A 34 -8.98 -11.86 13.66
C VAL A 34 -7.54 -12.29 13.45
N THR A 35 -6.65 -11.33 13.23
CA THR A 35 -5.22 -11.59 13.09
C THR A 35 -4.45 -11.17 14.34
N LEU A 36 -3.69 -12.11 14.90
CA LEU A 36 -2.65 -11.84 15.90
C LEU A 36 -1.35 -11.52 15.16
N LEU A 37 -0.95 -10.26 15.17
CA LEU A 37 0.20 -9.74 14.43
C LEU A 37 1.32 -9.31 15.38
N GLY A 38 2.57 -9.58 15.05
CA GLY A 38 3.72 -9.15 15.85
C GLY A 38 5.00 -9.91 15.50
N PRO A 39 6.17 -9.51 16.02
CA PRO A 39 7.44 -10.15 15.75
C PRO A 39 7.51 -11.56 16.31
N SER A 40 8.47 -12.34 15.84
CA SER A 40 8.72 -13.69 16.36
C SER A 40 9.00 -13.65 17.87
N GLY A 41 8.41 -14.58 18.62
CA GLY A 41 8.60 -14.67 20.07
C GLY A 41 7.74 -13.73 20.92
N CYS A 42 6.86 -12.90 20.36
CA CYS A 42 6.00 -12.00 21.15
C CYS A 42 4.80 -12.68 21.82
N GLY A 43 4.58 -14.00 21.64
CA GLY A 43 3.55 -14.75 22.36
C GLY A 43 2.33 -15.18 21.53
N LYS A 44 2.20 -14.84 20.22
CA LYS A 44 1.07 -15.16 19.34
C LYS A 44 0.72 -16.67 19.33
N THR A 45 1.66 -17.49 18.93
CA THR A 45 1.49 -18.96 18.90
C THR A 45 1.20 -19.53 20.31
N THR A 46 1.76 -18.92 21.35
CA THR A 46 1.47 -19.32 22.74
C THR A 46 0.00 -19.07 23.08
N LEU A 47 -0.53 -17.87 22.74
CA LEU A 47 -1.93 -17.52 22.95
C LEU A 47 -2.85 -18.44 22.13
N LEU A 48 -2.51 -18.70 20.86
CA LEU A 48 -3.25 -19.63 20.01
C LEU A 48 -3.28 -21.05 20.59
N ARG A 49 -2.16 -21.55 21.12
CA ARG A 49 -2.06 -22.88 21.75
C ARG A 49 -2.85 -22.98 23.06
N ILE A 50 -2.95 -21.90 23.83
CA ILE A 50 -3.81 -21.84 25.00
C ILE A 50 -5.28 -21.94 24.57
N LEU A 51 -5.71 -21.21 23.56
CA LEU A 51 -7.06 -21.32 23.01
C LEU A 51 -7.32 -22.73 22.45
N GLY A 52 -6.34 -23.31 21.75
CA GLY A 52 -6.43 -24.66 21.21
C GLY A 52 -6.44 -25.78 22.26
N GLY A 53 -6.16 -25.48 23.52
CA GLY A 53 -6.10 -26.48 24.60
C GLY A 53 -4.83 -27.35 24.57
N PHE A 54 -3.77 -26.88 23.90
CA PHE A 54 -2.44 -27.52 23.87
C PHE A 54 -1.51 -27.00 24.98
N LEU A 55 -1.88 -25.87 25.59
CA LEU A 55 -1.18 -25.27 26.72
C LEU A 55 -2.21 -24.74 27.73
N GLU A 56 -1.86 -24.84 29.02
CA GLU A 56 -2.63 -24.22 30.09
C GLU A 56 -1.98 -22.87 30.46
N PRO A 57 -2.76 -21.81 30.72
CA PRO A 57 -2.23 -20.55 31.25
C PRO A 57 -1.80 -20.74 32.71
N ASN A 58 -0.87 -19.89 33.18
CA ASN A 58 -0.50 -19.85 34.61
C ASN A 58 -1.53 -19.06 35.41
N GLN A 59 -2.16 -18.06 34.80
CA GLN A 59 -3.24 -17.27 35.38
C GLN A 59 -4.26 -16.86 34.29
N GLY A 60 -5.45 -16.51 34.74
CA GLY A 60 -6.53 -16.10 33.85
C GLY A 60 -7.36 -17.26 33.32
N CYS A 61 -8.35 -16.97 32.51
CA CYS A 61 -9.25 -17.98 31.93
C CYS A 61 -9.62 -17.64 30.49
N VAL A 62 -10.02 -18.68 29.74
CA VAL A 62 -10.55 -18.58 28.37
C VAL A 62 -12.02 -18.97 28.38
N ILE A 63 -12.88 -18.02 28.04
CA ILE A 63 -14.32 -18.27 27.85
C ILE A 63 -14.58 -18.46 26.36
N PHE A 64 -15.26 -19.53 26.00
CA PHE A 64 -15.68 -19.84 24.64
C PHE A 64 -17.17 -20.19 24.64
N ASP A 65 -17.95 -19.45 23.86
CA ASP A 65 -19.40 -19.63 23.79
C ASP A 65 -20.07 -19.64 25.17
N ASP A 66 -19.70 -18.67 26.02
CA ASP A 66 -20.14 -18.50 27.42
C ASP A 66 -19.70 -19.62 28.40
N VAL A 67 -18.82 -20.54 27.96
CA VAL A 67 -18.30 -21.64 28.79
C VAL A 67 -16.82 -21.43 29.05
N ASP A 68 -16.38 -21.61 30.30
CA ASP A 68 -14.94 -21.66 30.63
C ASP A 68 -14.30 -22.95 30.09
N ILE A 69 -13.42 -22.78 29.09
CA ILE A 69 -12.70 -23.88 28.45
C ILE A 69 -11.26 -24.02 28.90
N THR A 70 -10.82 -23.25 29.90
CA THR A 70 -9.40 -23.16 30.32
C THR A 70 -8.79 -24.55 30.55
N ASN A 71 -9.49 -25.43 31.26
CA ASN A 71 -9.05 -26.78 31.62
C ASN A 71 -9.65 -27.87 30.71
N ILE A 72 -10.37 -27.49 29.64
CA ILE A 72 -10.94 -28.47 28.70
C ILE A 72 -9.83 -28.89 27.71
N PRO A 73 -9.54 -30.20 27.57
CA PRO A 73 -8.51 -30.67 26.65
C PRO A 73 -8.89 -30.42 25.18
N ALA A 74 -7.89 -30.25 24.31
CA ALA A 74 -8.05 -29.85 22.90
C ALA A 74 -9.11 -30.66 22.14
N TYR A 75 -9.15 -31.97 22.31
CA TYR A 75 -10.07 -32.87 21.57
C TYR A 75 -11.56 -32.72 21.97
N LYS A 76 -11.85 -31.96 23.03
CA LYS A 76 -13.23 -31.66 23.48
C LYS A 76 -13.67 -30.23 23.16
N ARG A 77 -12.76 -29.43 22.60
CA ARG A 77 -13.09 -28.04 22.20
C ARG A 77 -13.68 -28.03 20.80
N ASP A 78 -14.71 -27.24 20.58
CA ASP A 78 -15.37 -27.07 19.28
C ASP A 78 -14.60 -26.06 18.40
N LEU A 79 -13.32 -26.31 18.22
CA LEU A 79 -12.41 -25.53 17.39
C LEU A 79 -11.34 -26.45 16.79
N ASN A 80 -10.84 -26.10 15.61
CA ASN A 80 -9.81 -26.87 14.91
C ASN A 80 -8.59 -25.98 14.61
N THR A 81 -7.41 -26.62 14.49
CA THR A 81 -6.15 -25.94 14.26
C THR A 81 -5.47 -26.44 12.99
N VAL A 82 -5.02 -25.52 12.16
CA VAL A 82 -4.08 -25.75 11.07
C VAL A 82 -2.70 -25.27 11.52
N PHE A 83 -1.74 -26.17 11.59
CA PHE A 83 -0.38 -25.89 12.04
C PHE A 83 0.49 -25.40 10.86
N GLN A 84 1.56 -24.70 11.17
CA GLN A 84 2.53 -24.13 10.21
C GLN A 84 3.08 -25.16 9.19
N LYS A 85 3.29 -26.42 9.59
CA LYS A 85 3.72 -27.51 8.71
C LYS A 85 2.56 -28.40 8.21
N TYR A 86 1.33 -27.88 8.23
CA TYR A 86 0.08 -28.53 7.80
C TYR A 86 -0.26 -29.83 8.53
N ALA A 87 0.70 -30.58 9.04
CA ALA A 87 0.57 -31.87 9.77
C ALA A 87 -0.34 -32.89 9.06
N LEU A 88 -0.26 -32.98 7.73
CA LEU A 88 -0.97 -34.01 6.95
C LEU A 88 -0.40 -35.40 7.25
N PHE A 89 -1.26 -36.42 7.15
CA PHE A 89 -0.86 -37.80 7.30
C PHE A 89 -0.23 -38.30 5.98
N PRO A 90 1.11 -38.51 5.93
CA PRO A 90 1.80 -38.75 4.66
C PRO A 90 1.50 -40.12 4.04
N HIS A 91 0.97 -41.07 4.82
CA HIS A 91 0.58 -42.41 4.40
C HIS A 91 -0.88 -42.49 3.93
N MET A 92 -1.62 -41.41 3.96
CA MET A 92 -3.01 -41.28 3.53
C MET A 92 -3.09 -40.44 2.26
N ASN A 93 -4.08 -40.73 1.41
CA ASN A 93 -4.44 -39.87 0.29
C ASN A 93 -5.19 -38.60 0.80
N VAL A 94 -5.56 -37.69 -0.12
CA VAL A 94 -6.28 -36.46 0.19
C VAL A 94 -7.64 -36.73 0.82
N TYR A 95 -8.42 -37.66 0.24
CA TYR A 95 -9.73 -38.04 0.76
C TYR A 95 -9.64 -38.55 2.20
N ASP A 96 -8.72 -39.50 2.48
CA ASP A 96 -8.56 -40.07 3.80
C ASP A 96 -8.06 -39.05 4.84
N ASN A 97 -7.20 -38.13 4.44
CA ASN A 97 -6.79 -37.03 5.30
C ASN A 97 -7.99 -36.19 5.74
N ILE A 98 -8.87 -35.80 4.82
CA ILE A 98 -10.07 -35.01 5.12
C ILE A 98 -11.07 -35.84 5.94
N ALA A 99 -11.32 -37.10 5.55
CA ALA A 99 -12.28 -37.98 6.20
C ALA A 99 -11.90 -38.40 7.63
N PHE A 100 -10.62 -38.26 8.00
CA PHE A 100 -10.04 -38.79 9.23
C PHE A 100 -10.83 -38.43 10.49
N GLY A 101 -11.15 -37.15 10.67
CA GLY A 101 -11.91 -36.68 11.84
C GLY A 101 -13.33 -37.23 11.92
N LEU A 102 -13.99 -37.34 10.77
CA LEU A 102 -15.36 -37.87 10.68
C LEU A 102 -15.40 -39.36 11.01
N ARG A 103 -14.39 -40.12 10.57
CA ARG A 103 -14.25 -41.54 10.92
C ARG A 103 -14.02 -41.78 12.41
N ILE A 104 -13.24 -40.89 13.07
CA ILE A 104 -13.08 -40.95 14.53
C ILE A 104 -14.42 -40.70 15.23
N LYS A 105 -15.24 -39.78 14.70
CA LYS A 105 -16.60 -39.53 15.19
C LYS A 105 -17.59 -40.66 14.84
N LYS A 106 -17.14 -41.67 14.06
CA LYS A 106 -17.94 -42.81 13.59
C LYS A 106 -19.16 -42.39 12.76
N GLU A 107 -19.01 -41.35 11.95
CA GLU A 107 -20.05 -40.96 10.99
C GLU A 107 -20.21 -42.05 9.90
N PRO A 108 -21.41 -42.23 9.32
CA PRO A 108 -21.62 -43.16 8.19
C PRO A 108 -20.80 -42.76 6.96
N GLU A 109 -20.27 -43.77 6.23
CA GLU A 109 -19.40 -43.51 5.06
C GLU A 109 -20.08 -42.73 3.92
N ASP A 110 -21.38 -42.87 3.74
CA ASP A 110 -22.16 -42.06 2.78
C ASP A 110 -22.19 -40.59 3.15
N ILE A 111 -22.31 -40.25 4.43
CA ILE A 111 -22.23 -38.88 4.95
C ILE A 111 -20.80 -38.35 4.84
N ILE A 112 -19.80 -39.20 5.18
CA ILE A 112 -18.39 -38.82 5.01
C ILE A 112 -18.10 -38.47 3.55
N ALA A 113 -18.54 -39.31 2.60
CA ALA A 113 -18.31 -39.04 1.18
C ALA A 113 -18.93 -37.70 0.73
N GLN A 114 -20.12 -37.37 1.17
CA GLN A 114 -20.78 -36.09 0.86
C GLN A 114 -20.02 -34.90 1.46
N LYS A 115 -19.65 -34.99 2.75
CA LYS A 115 -18.91 -33.91 3.42
C LYS A 115 -17.53 -33.68 2.80
N VAL A 116 -16.80 -34.75 2.50
CA VAL A 116 -15.47 -34.68 1.84
C VAL A 116 -15.58 -34.08 0.44
N ALA A 117 -16.55 -34.53 -0.36
CA ALA A 117 -16.78 -33.95 -1.70
C ALA A 117 -17.09 -32.44 -1.63
N ARG A 118 -17.92 -32.01 -0.67
CA ARG A 118 -18.19 -30.59 -0.42
C ARG A 118 -16.92 -29.81 -0.05
N MET A 119 -16.06 -30.37 0.81
CA MET A 119 -14.81 -29.73 1.21
C MET A 119 -13.80 -29.65 0.06
N LEU A 120 -13.67 -30.72 -0.73
CA LEU A 120 -12.82 -30.72 -1.92
C LEU A 120 -13.24 -29.64 -2.92
N LYS A 121 -14.55 -29.48 -3.12
CA LYS A 121 -15.09 -28.41 -3.96
C LYS A 121 -14.81 -27.02 -3.38
N LEU A 122 -15.00 -26.84 -2.06
CA LEU A 122 -14.72 -25.57 -1.38
C LEU A 122 -13.28 -25.08 -1.57
N VAL A 123 -12.32 -26.02 -1.56
CA VAL A 123 -10.89 -25.70 -1.69
C VAL A 123 -10.34 -25.88 -3.12
N GLY A 124 -11.20 -26.11 -4.13
CA GLY A 124 -10.81 -26.25 -5.55
C GLY A 124 -9.92 -27.48 -5.82
N LEU A 125 -10.21 -28.62 -5.19
CA LEU A 125 -9.46 -29.88 -5.30
C LEU A 125 -10.34 -31.11 -5.61
N GLU A 126 -11.43 -30.94 -6.39
CA GLU A 126 -12.44 -31.96 -6.66
C GLU A 126 -11.84 -33.27 -7.17
N ASP A 127 -10.85 -33.19 -8.07
CA ASP A 127 -10.25 -34.36 -8.72
C ASP A 127 -9.05 -34.93 -7.96
N TYR A 128 -8.70 -34.38 -6.80
CA TYR A 128 -7.49 -34.75 -6.06
C TYR A 128 -7.69 -35.81 -4.97
N GLY A 129 -8.92 -36.24 -4.73
CA GLY A 129 -9.25 -37.12 -3.60
C GLY A 129 -8.37 -38.37 -3.46
N ASN A 130 -8.00 -39.03 -4.58
CA ASN A 130 -7.17 -40.23 -4.59
C ASN A 130 -5.65 -39.99 -4.62
N ARG A 131 -5.19 -38.72 -4.72
CA ARG A 131 -3.75 -38.41 -4.78
C ARG A 131 -3.09 -38.52 -3.42
N GLY A 132 -1.83 -38.93 -3.42
CA GLY A 132 -0.96 -38.88 -2.24
C GLY A 132 -0.61 -37.45 -1.88
N VAL A 133 -0.64 -37.09 -0.61
CA VAL A 133 -0.33 -35.69 -0.17
C VAL A 133 1.11 -35.30 -0.49
N ASN A 134 2.04 -36.26 -0.61
CA ASN A 134 3.44 -35.99 -0.97
C ASN A 134 3.63 -35.61 -2.45
N GLU A 135 2.62 -35.84 -3.29
CA GLU A 135 2.61 -35.49 -4.72
C GLU A 135 2.04 -34.12 -4.98
N MET A 136 1.71 -33.34 -3.92
CA MET A 136 1.04 -32.06 -3.98
C MET A 136 2.00 -30.92 -3.72
N SER A 137 1.73 -29.76 -4.35
CA SER A 137 2.43 -28.51 -4.02
C SER A 137 2.11 -28.03 -2.60
N GLY A 138 2.95 -27.16 -2.03
CA GLY A 138 2.74 -26.61 -0.69
C GLY A 138 1.36 -25.96 -0.52
N GLY A 139 0.91 -25.17 -1.49
CA GLY A 139 -0.43 -24.54 -1.46
C GLY A 139 -1.57 -25.58 -1.55
N GLN A 140 -1.41 -26.66 -2.34
CA GLN A 140 -2.39 -27.74 -2.38
C GLN A 140 -2.43 -28.51 -1.05
N GLN A 141 -1.28 -28.78 -0.44
CA GLN A 141 -1.22 -29.40 0.89
C GLN A 141 -1.90 -28.55 1.96
N GLN A 142 -1.71 -27.26 1.91
CA GLN A 142 -2.39 -26.30 2.79
C GLN A 142 -3.91 -26.35 2.61
N ARG A 143 -4.41 -26.33 1.38
CA ARG A 143 -5.85 -26.47 1.08
C ARG A 143 -6.44 -27.77 1.65
N VAL A 144 -5.70 -28.88 1.55
CA VAL A 144 -6.09 -30.16 2.16
C VAL A 144 -6.15 -30.04 3.69
N ALA A 145 -5.19 -29.37 4.33
CA ALA A 145 -5.20 -29.17 5.78
C ALA A 145 -6.38 -28.30 6.25
N ILE A 146 -6.72 -27.26 5.49
CA ILE A 146 -7.89 -26.42 5.73
C ILE A 146 -9.17 -27.25 5.57
N ALA A 147 -9.31 -28.00 4.48
CA ALA A 147 -10.47 -28.88 4.24
C ALA A 147 -10.64 -29.91 5.37
N ARG A 148 -9.54 -30.53 5.83
CA ARG A 148 -9.54 -31.46 6.97
C ARG A 148 -9.98 -30.79 8.27
N ALA A 149 -9.61 -29.55 8.48
CA ALA A 149 -10.03 -28.80 9.66
C ALA A 149 -11.51 -28.39 9.59
N LEU A 150 -11.97 -27.96 8.40
CA LEU A 150 -13.35 -27.47 8.20
C LEU A 150 -14.39 -28.59 8.11
N VAL A 151 -14.02 -29.81 7.68
CA VAL A 151 -14.98 -30.91 7.48
C VAL A 151 -15.75 -31.29 8.75
N ASN A 152 -15.18 -31.00 9.91
CA ASN A 152 -15.81 -31.23 11.22
C ASN A 152 -16.80 -30.14 11.63
N GLU A 153 -16.97 -29.11 10.81
CA GLU A 153 -17.86 -27.95 11.01
C GLU A 153 -17.61 -27.23 12.37
N PRO A 154 -16.33 -26.83 12.65
CA PRO A 154 -16.00 -26.16 13.91
C PRO A 154 -16.57 -24.75 13.93
N LYS A 155 -16.79 -24.17 15.13
CA LYS A 155 -17.16 -22.74 15.28
C LYS A 155 -15.98 -21.81 15.02
N VAL A 156 -14.76 -22.28 15.24
CA VAL A 156 -13.52 -21.50 15.11
C VAL A 156 -12.43 -22.30 14.41
N LEU A 157 -11.75 -21.66 13.45
CA LEU A 157 -10.55 -22.19 12.82
C LEU A 157 -9.33 -21.37 13.30
N LEU A 158 -8.35 -22.07 13.87
CA LEU A 158 -7.06 -21.53 14.30
C LEU A 158 -6.00 -21.80 13.22
N LEU A 159 -5.27 -20.77 12.81
CA LEU A 159 -4.29 -20.80 11.74
C LEU A 159 -2.95 -20.26 12.26
N ASP A 160 -1.95 -21.15 12.45
CA ASP A 160 -0.63 -20.78 12.99
C ASP A 160 0.37 -20.62 11.84
N GLU A 161 0.61 -19.39 11.38
CA GLU A 161 1.50 -19.01 10.25
C GLU A 161 1.32 -19.90 9.00
N PRO A 162 0.09 -20.09 8.49
CA PRO A 162 -0.17 -21.12 7.47
C PRO A 162 0.46 -20.78 6.12
N LEU A 163 0.73 -19.51 5.80
CA LEU A 163 1.30 -19.05 4.53
C LEU A 163 2.82 -18.93 4.54
N GLY A 164 3.47 -19.08 5.70
CA GLY A 164 4.89 -18.79 5.87
C GLY A 164 5.85 -19.66 5.03
N ALA A 165 5.40 -20.84 4.56
CA ALA A 165 6.21 -21.74 3.75
C ALA A 165 6.01 -21.57 2.22
N LEU A 166 5.14 -20.63 1.78
CA LEU A 166 4.81 -20.41 0.37
C LEU A 166 5.66 -19.30 -0.25
N ASP A 167 5.92 -19.42 -1.55
CA ASP A 167 6.48 -18.32 -2.34
C ASP A 167 5.50 -17.14 -2.43
N LEU A 168 6.01 -15.95 -2.82
CA LEU A 168 5.25 -14.70 -2.79
C LEU A 168 3.97 -14.74 -3.65
N LYS A 169 4.04 -15.32 -4.87
CA LYS A 169 2.90 -15.38 -5.78
C LYS A 169 1.81 -16.28 -5.22
N LEU A 170 2.18 -17.48 -4.81
CA LEU A 170 1.25 -18.45 -4.25
C LEU A 170 0.66 -17.97 -2.91
N ARG A 171 1.45 -17.22 -2.12
CA ARG A 171 0.99 -16.61 -0.88
C ARG A 171 -0.14 -15.62 -1.14
N LYS A 172 0.00 -14.70 -2.11
CA LYS A 172 -1.06 -13.74 -2.48
C LYS A 172 -2.34 -14.43 -2.98
N GLU A 173 -2.21 -15.45 -3.81
CA GLU A 173 -3.35 -16.26 -4.25
C GLU A 173 -4.08 -16.88 -3.05
N MET A 174 -3.33 -17.46 -2.11
CA MET A 174 -3.90 -18.13 -0.93
C MET A 174 -4.52 -17.16 0.09
N GLN A 175 -4.06 -15.90 0.19
CA GLN A 175 -4.71 -14.86 1.00
C GLN A 175 -6.14 -14.61 0.54
N HIS A 176 -6.34 -14.41 -0.76
CA HIS A 176 -7.68 -14.22 -1.34
C HIS A 176 -8.59 -15.45 -1.13
N GLU A 177 -8.03 -16.64 -1.32
CA GLU A 177 -8.75 -17.90 -1.11
C GLU A 177 -9.20 -18.09 0.34
N LEU A 178 -8.31 -17.83 1.31
CA LEU A 178 -8.65 -17.94 2.74
C LEU A 178 -9.78 -17.00 3.14
N LYS A 179 -9.74 -15.74 2.67
CA LYS A 179 -10.82 -14.77 2.96
C LYS A 179 -12.13 -15.19 2.30
N LYS A 180 -12.09 -15.75 1.07
CA LYS A 180 -13.25 -16.29 0.38
C LYS A 180 -13.84 -17.47 1.15
N ILE A 181 -13.01 -18.46 1.54
CA ILE A 181 -13.43 -19.64 2.32
C ILE A 181 -14.07 -19.18 3.64
N GLN A 182 -13.48 -18.25 4.36
CA GLN A 182 -14.02 -17.75 5.63
C GLN A 182 -15.44 -17.16 5.45
N ARG A 183 -15.62 -16.32 4.39
CA ARG A 183 -16.93 -15.75 4.07
C ARG A 183 -17.97 -16.81 3.68
N GLU A 184 -17.57 -17.81 2.90
CA GLU A 184 -18.47 -18.86 2.41
C GLU A 184 -18.90 -19.82 3.55
N VAL A 185 -17.97 -20.15 4.45
CA VAL A 185 -18.25 -21.05 5.59
C VAL A 185 -18.95 -20.29 6.74
N GLY A 186 -18.69 -19.00 6.89
CA GLY A 186 -19.33 -18.15 7.91
C GLY A 186 -18.93 -18.53 9.35
N ILE A 187 -17.64 -18.83 9.60
CA ILE A 187 -17.09 -19.12 10.94
C ILE A 187 -16.00 -18.12 11.32
N THR A 188 -15.64 -18.10 12.59
CA THR A 188 -14.55 -17.24 13.09
C THR A 188 -13.19 -17.83 12.76
N PHE A 189 -12.31 -17.00 12.18
CA PHE A 189 -10.91 -17.35 11.95
C PHE A 189 -10.01 -16.60 12.91
N ILE A 190 -9.05 -17.29 13.51
CA ILE A 190 -7.95 -16.68 14.27
C ILE A 190 -6.65 -17.03 13.57
N TYR A 191 -6.02 -16.01 13.04
CA TYR A 191 -4.87 -16.11 12.17
C TYR A 191 -3.62 -15.55 12.89
N VAL A 192 -2.54 -16.28 12.88
CA VAL A 192 -1.24 -15.83 13.41
C VAL A 192 -0.30 -15.55 12.27
N THR A 193 0.28 -14.38 12.23
CA THR A 193 1.33 -14.03 11.27
C THR A 193 2.31 -13.00 11.85
N HIS A 194 3.44 -12.85 11.20
CA HIS A 194 4.36 -11.73 11.37
C HIS A 194 4.40 -10.83 10.12
N ASP A 195 3.64 -11.18 9.09
CA ASP A 195 3.53 -10.45 7.83
C ASP A 195 2.41 -9.39 7.92
N GLN A 196 2.79 -8.13 7.66
CA GLN A 196 1.91 -6.98 7.76
C GLN A 196 0.90 -6.97 6.60
N GLU A 197 1.32 -7.34 5.39
CA GLU A 197 0.45 -7.39 4.20
C GLU A 197 -0.67 -8.41 4.40
N GLU A 198 -0.37 -9.59 4.97
CA GLU A 198 -1.37 -10.60 5.31
C GLU A 198 -2.42 -10.05 6.30
N ALA A 199 -1.95 -9.37 7.35
CA ALA A 199 -2.84 -8.81 8.37
C ALA A 199 -3.74 -7.71 7.80
N LEU A 200 -3.18 -6.77 7.03
CA LEU A 200 -3.93 -5.64 6.47
C LEU A 200 -4.96 -6.08 5.42
N THR A 201 -4.65 -7.11 4.61
CA THR A 201 -5.53 -7.54 3.50
C THR A 201 -6.65 -8.48 3.91
N MET A 202 -6.41 -9.36 4.91
CA MET A 202 -7.37 -10.42 5.22
C MET A 202 -8.25 -10.13 6.43
N SER A 203 -7.81 -9.28 7.37
CA SER A 203 -8.43 -9.18 8.69
C SER A 203 -9.68 -8.28 8.69
N ASP A 204 -10.62 -8.62 9.57
CA ASP A 204 -11.64 -7.69 10.02
C ASP A 204 -11.15 -6.95 11.27
N LYS A 205 -10.27 -7.60 12.06
CA LYS A 205 -9.65 -7.06 13.27
C LYS A 205 -8.20 -7.52 13.39
N ILE A 206 -7.30 -6.59 13.68
CA ILE A 206 -5.89 -6.86 13.95
C ILE A 206 -5.60 -6.64 15.43
N VAL A 207 -4.87 -7.58 16.04
CA VAL A 207 -4.34 -7.49 17.40
C VAL A 207 -2.82 -7.41 17.29
N VAL A 208 -2.26 -6.22 17.48
CA VAL A 208 -0.80 -6.00 17.43
C VAL A 208 -0.19 -6.37 18.77
N MET A 209 0.76 -7.30 18.78
CA MET A 209 1.42 -7.81 19.97
C MET A 209 2.92 -7.49 19.99
N LYS A 210 3.44 -7.13 21.19
CA LYS A 210 4.87 -6.93 21.44
C LYS A 210 5.23 -7.48 22.82
N ALA A 211 6.26 -8.30 22.90
CA ALA A 211 6.85 -8.78 24.16
C ALA A 211 5.82 -9.29 25.20
N GLY A 212 4.79 -10.02 24.75
CA GLY A 212 3.78 -10.64 25.59
C GLY A 212 2.60 -9.73 25.97
N GLU A 213 2.49 -8.56 25.37
CA GLU A 213 1.44 -7.58 25.62
C GLU A 213 0.74 -7.19 24.31
N ILE A 214 -0.55 -6.83 24.39
CA ILE A 214 -1.28 -6.23 23.29
C ILE A 214 -0.94 -4.74 23.24
N GLN A 215 -0.50 -4.27 22.09
CA GLN A 215 -0.20 -2.86 21.86
C GLN A 215 -1.41 -2.08 21.36
N GLN A 216 -2.12 -2.65 20.39
CA GLN A 216 -3.31 -2.03 19.79
C GLN A 216 -4.24 -3.12 19.25
N ILE A 217 -5.55 -2.84 19.28
CA ILE A 217 -6.59 -3.62 18.63
C ILE A 217 -7.42 -2.66 17.78
N GLY A 218 -7.64 -2.97 16.52
CA GLY A 218 -8.44 -2.14 15.61
C GLY A 218 -8.73 -2.83 14.28
N THR A 219 -9.45 -2.16 13.41
CA THR A 219 -9.55 -2.56 12.01
C THR A 219 -8.21 -2.35 11.30
N PRO A 220 -7.97 -2.95 10.12
CA PRO A 220 -6.76 -2.66 9.34
C PRO A 220 -6.52 -1.15 9.12
N THR A 221 -7.58 -0.42 8.80
CA THR A 221 -7.52 1.04 8.58
C THR A 221 -7.13 1.80 9.86
N ASP A 222 -7.74 1.46 11.02
CA ASP A 222 -7.41 2.10 12.29
C ASP A 222 -5.94 1.86 12.68
N ILE A 223 -5.47 0.62 12.52
CA ILE A 223 -4.09 0.24 12.87
C ILE A 223 -3.06 0.95 11.98
N TYR A 224 -3.39 1.16 10.69
CA TYR A 224 -2.50 1.81 9.73
C TYR A 224 -2.51 3.33 9.88
N ASN A 225 -3.68 3.94 9.91
CA ASN A 225 -3.86 5.39 9.90
C ASN A 225 -3.72 6.02 11.29
N GLU A 226 -4.17 5.32 12.36
CA GLU A 226 -4.23 5.83 13.73
C GLU A 226 -3.40 4.96 14.70
N PRO A 227 -2.08 4.80 14.49
CA PRO A 227 -1.25 4.03 15.40
C PRO A 227 -1.14 4.73 16.76
N ILE A 228 -1.39 4.01 17.85
CA ILE A 228 -1.39 4.60 19.20
C ILE A 228 0.00 4.88 19.78
N ASN A 229 1.06 4.35 19.16
CA ASN A 229 2.44 4.55 19.61
C ASN A 229 3.46 4.30 18.48
N ARG A 230 4.70 4.78 18.68
CA ARG A 230 5.83 4.61 17.74
C ARG A 230 6.06 3.16 17.30
N TYR A 231 5.81 2.20 18.20
CA TYR A 231 6.03 0.80 17.86
C TYR A 231 5.02 0.34 16.80
N VAL A 232 3.73 0.62 17.00
CA VAL A 232 2.68 0.24 16.04
C VAL A 232 2.91 0.95 14.71
N ALA A 233 3.19 2.27 14.74
CA ALA A 233 3.47 3.06 13.54
C ALA A 233 4.59 2.44 12.68
N ASN A 234 5.73 2.13 13.30
CA ASN A 234 6.90 1.56 12.61
C ASN A 234 6.75 0.06 12.30
N PHE A 235 5.89 -0.65 13.03
CA PHE A 235 5.72 -2.08 12.83
C PHE A 235 4.72 -2.39 11.71
N ILE A 236 3.72 -1.54 11.46
CA ILE A 236 2.68 -1.78 10.44
C ILE A 236 3.07 -1.27 9.06
N GLY A 237 3.98 -0.32 8.99
CA GLY A 237 4.48 0.27 7.75
C GLY A 237 5.60 1.24 8.03
N GLU A 238 6.25 1.69 6.99
CA GLU A 238 7.23 2.76 7.13
C GLU A 238 6.53 4.05 7.56
N SER A 239 7.15 4.80 8.46
CA SER A 239 6.60 6.03 9.00
C SER A 239 7.69 7.07 9.24
N ASN A 240 7.42 8.30 8.88
CA ASN A 240 8.17 9.44 9.39
C ASN A 240 7.62 9.78 10.78
N ILE A 241 8.45 9.70 11.80
CA ILE A 241 8.07 10.06 13.17
C ILE A 241 8.95 11.20 13.63
N VAL A 242 8.35 12.36 13.78
CA VAL A 242 9.03 13.61 14.15
C VAL A 242 8.54 14.07 15.52
N ASP A 243 9.46 14.58 16.35
CA ASP A 243 9.10 15.17 17.63
C ASP A 243 8.32 16.46 17.41
N GLY A 244 7.18 16.61 18.07
CA GLY A 244 6.33 17.78 17.99
C GLY A 244 5.75 18.23 19.32
N ILE A 245 5.02 19.33 19.32
CA ILE A 245 4.33 19.90 20.47
C ILE A 245 2.93 20.32 20.03
N MET A 246 1.88 19.88 20.72
CA MET A 246 0.52 20.36 20.47
C MET A 246 0.37 21.81 20.93
N ALA A 247 0.16 22.72 20.00
CA ALA A 247 -0.08 24.14 20.33
C ALA A 247 -1.49 24.34 20.90
N GLU A 248 -2.47 23.72 20.30
CA GLU A 248 -3.89 23.64 20.66
C GLU A 248 -4.54 22.50 19.87
N ASP A 249 -5.81 22.19 20.14
CA ASP A 249 -6.55 21.20 19.34
C ASP A 249 -6.47 21.55 17.85
N TYR A 250 -6.20 20.53 17.03
CA TYR A 250 -6.04 20.61 15.58
C TYR A 250 -4.79 21.41 15.10
N LYS A 251 -3.84 21.73 16.00
CA LYS A 251 -2.60 22.40 15.63
C LYS A 251 -1.39 21.84 16.34
N VAL A 252 -0.42 21.39 15.57
CA VAL A 252 0.86 20.85 16.04
C VAL A 252 2.03 21.70 15.57
N ILE A 253 3.07 21.81 16.38
CA ILE A 253 4.34 22.46 16.05
C ILE A 253 5.41 21.39 15.90
N PHE A 254 6.04 21.31 14.74
CA PHE A 254 7.26 20.54 14.50
C PHE A 254 8.11 21.25 13.43
N GLU A 255 9.42 20.98 13.40
CA GLU A 255 10.37 21.66 12.50
C GLU A 255 10.26 23.19 12.54
N ASP A 256 10.04 23.77 13.74
CA ASP A 256 9.87 25.21 13.99
C ASP A 256 8.67 25.86 13.28
N LYS A 257 7.69 25.07 12.83
CA LYS A 257 6.48 25.56 12.16
C LYS A 257 5.21 24.97 12.78
N THR A 258 4.12 25.72 12.69
CA THR A 258 2.78 25.27 13.09
C THR A 258 2.05 24.70 11.89
N PHE A 259 1.47 23.50 12.04
CA PHE A 259 0.68 22.80 11.05
C PHE A 259 -0.70 22.52 11.61
N GLU A 260 -1.69 22.50 10.73
CA GLU A 260 -3.01 21.97 11.04
C GLU A 260 -2.94 20.43 11.03
N CYS A 261 -3.69 19.78 11.91
CA CYS A 261 -3.88 18.34 12.00
C CYS A 261 -5.33 18.01 12.34
N VAL A 262 -5.71 16.75 12.32
CA VAL A 262 -7.09 16.33 12.62
C VAL A 262 -7.30 15.90 14.07
N ASP A 263 -6.22 15.83 14.84
CA ASP A 263 -6.23 15.32 16.21
C ASP A 263 -6.56 16.39 17.25
N ALA A 264 -7.29 16.00 18.29
CA ALA A 264 -7.70 16.85 19.40
C ALA A 264 -7.66 16.07 20.74
N GLY A 265 -7.80 16.80 21.86
CA GLY A 265 -7.86 16.21 23.19
C GLY A 265 -6.51 16.12 23.89
N PHE A 266 -5.48 16.73 23.33
CA PHE A 266 -4.15 16.89 23.94
C PHE A 266 -4.10 18.16 24.81
N SER A 267 -3.22 18.16 25.82
CA SER A 267 -2.98 19.36 26.60
C SER A 267 -2.19 20.36 25.77
N LYS A 268 -2.40 21.66 26.04
CA LYS A 268 -1.58 22.69 25.43
C LYS A 268 -0.10 22.49 25.78
N ASP A 269 0.77 22.64 24.80
CA ASP A 269 2.22 22.46 24.88
C ASP A 269 2.65 21.02 25.27
N GLU A 270 1.77 20.03 25.05
CA GLU A 270 2.09 18.62 25.29
C GLU A 270 3.07 18.11 24.23
N PRO A 271 4.20 17.48 24.66
CA PRO A 271 5.12 16.84 23.73
C PRO A 271 4.46 15.61 23.09
N VAL A 272 4.52 15.52 21.77
CA VAL A 272 3.87 14.48 20.97
C VAL A 272 4.81 13.91 19.93
N ASP A 273 4.45 12.77 19.38
CA ASP A 273 5.05 12.17 18.20
C ASP A 273 4.15 12.45 17.00
N VAL A 274 4.69 13.18 16.02
CA VAL A 274 4.02 13.46 14.75
C VAL A 274 4.35 12.34 13.77
N VAL A 275 3.34 11.63 13.29
CA VAL A 275 3.48 10.54 12.32
C VAL A 275 2.96 10.98 10.98
N ILE A 276 3.77 10.80 9.93
CA ILE A 276 3.39 11.07 8.54
C ILE A 276 3.85 9.88 7.70
N ARG A 277 2.94 9.31 6.92
CA ARG A 277 3.29 8.20 6.03
C ARG A 277 4.11 8.71 4.83
N PRO A 278 5.13 7.96 4.38
CA PRO A 278 5.94 8.36 3.23
C PRO A 278 5.14 8.58 1.94
N GLU A 279 4.05 7.86 1.75
CA GLU A 279 3.14 7.95 0.61
C GLU A 279 2.18 9.15 0.66
N ASP A 280 2.02 9.79 1.83
CA ASP A 280 1.19 10.99 2.01
C ASP A 280 1.99 12.28 1.82
N LEU A 281 3.27 12.15 1.46
CA LEU A 281 4.17 13.28 1.21
C LEU A 281 4.42 13.45 -0.27
N GLU A 282 4.30 14.69 -0.75
CA GLU A 282 4.70 15.09 -2.09
C GLU A 282 5.99 15.90 -2.05
N ILE A 283 6.88 15.65 -3.01
CA ILE A 283 8.03 16.51 -3.27
C ILE A 283 7.60 17.57 -4.29
N VAL A 284 7.72 18.83 -3.90
CA VAL A 284 7.35 19.98 -4.72
C VAL A 284 8.49 20.98 -4.80
N GLY A 285 8.36 22.01 -5.63
CA GLY A 285 9.33 23.10 -5.71
C GLY A 285 9.58 23.76 -4.34
N PRO A 286 10.76 24.32 -4.07
CA PRO A 286 11.16 24.80 -2.74
C PRO A 286 10.33 25.98 -2.21
N ARG A 287 9.47 26.58 -3.06
CA ARG A 287 8.57 27.69 -2.68
C ARG A 287 7.14 27.24 -2.37
N SER A 288 6.76 26.04 -2.85
CA SER A 288 5.37 25.54 -2.81
C SER A 288 5.09 24.58 -1.65
N GLY A 289 6.12 24.09 -0.95
CA GLY A 289 5.97 23.11 0.12
C GLY A 289 5.75 23.70 1.51
N ASN A 290 5.09 22.92 2.36
CA ASN A 290 4.90 23.23 3.77
C ASN A 290 6.22 23.21 4.55
N LEU A 291 7.11 22.24 4.24
CA LEU A 291 8.48 22.14 4.76
C LEU A 291 9.50 22.23 3.62
N LYS A 292 10.73 22.58 3.99
CA LYS A 292 11.87 22.59 3.06
C LYS A 292 12.93 21.64 3.53
N GLY A 293 13.57 20.95 2.59
CA GLY A 293 14.67 20.06 2.89
C GLY A 293 15.63 19.91 1.71
N ILE A 294 16.69 19.15 1.95
CA ILE A 294 17.72 18.81 0.94
C ILE A 294 17.65 17.31 0.70
N VAL A 295 17.54 16.91 -0.55
CA VAL A 295 17.54 15.50 -0.95
C VAL A 295 18.88 14.86 -0.63
N LYS A 296 18.87 13.80 0.16
CA LYS A 296 20.07 13.04 0.58
C LYS A 296 20.24 11.74 -0.18
N SER A 297 19.14 11.09 -0.56
CA SER A 297 19.19 9.87 -1.35
C SER A 297 17.91 9.67 -2.13
N VAL A 298 18.03 9.04 -3.29
CA VAL A 298 16.92 8.58 -4.12
C VAL A 298 17.19 7.12 -4.46
N LEU A 299 16.26 6.23 -4.16
CA LEU A 299 16.39 4.79 -4.38
C LEU A 299 15.17 4.24 -5.11
N PHE A 300 15.37 3.67 -6.28
CA PHE A 300 14.33 2.98 -7.04
C PHE A 300 13.99 1.61 -6.43
N LYS A 301 12.73 1.38 -6.08
CA LYS A 301 12.20 0.14 -5.47
C LYS A 301 11.33 -0.69 -6.43
N GLY A 302 11.36 -0.41 -7.72
CA GLY A 302 10.60 -1.12 -8.76
C GLY A 302 9.24 -0.50 -9.06
N VAL A 303 8.45 -0.18 -8.05
CA VAL A 303 7.10 0.40 -8.19
C VAL A 303 7.01 1.84 -7.68
N HIS A 304 8.03 2.30 -6.94
CA HIS A 304 8.13 3.67 -6.45
C HIS A 304 9.61 4.04 -6.25
N TYR A 305 9.88 5.33 -6.21
CA TYR A 305 11.12 5.89 -5.68
C TYR A 305 10.98 6.17 -4.19
N GLU A 306 11.98 5.78 -3.42
CA GLU A 306 12.11 6.14 -2.01
C GLU A 306 13.15 7.25 -1.90
N THR A 307 12.71 8.44 -1.55
CA THR A 307 13.55 9.63 -1.46
C THR A 307 13.69 10.05 0.00
N ILE A 308 14.92 10.24 0.48
CA ILE A 308 15.18 10.77 1.82
C ILE A 308 15.52 12.25 1.70
N VAL A 309 14.70 13.07 2.34
CA VAL A 309 14.87 14.52 2.41
C VAL A 309 15.27 14.91 3.84
N GLU A 310 16.42 15.57 4.00
CA GLU A 310 16.86 16.10 5.30
C GLU A 310 16.33 17.51 5.48
N THR A 311 15.56 17.71 6.54
CA THR A 311 15.03 19.03 6.91
C THR A 311 16.12 19.94 7.50
N LYS A 312 15.78 21.18 7.78
CA LYS A 312 16.71 22.15 8.37
C LYS A 312 17.20 21.73 9.76
N SER A 313 16.41 21.02 10.53
CA SER A 313 16.79 20.50 11.86
C SER A 313 17.72 19.29 11.79
N GLY A 314 17.92 18.70 10.60
CA GLY A 314 18.67 17.47 10.38
C GLY A 314 17.81 16.21 10.47
N THR A 315 16.48 16.33 10.54
CA THR A 315 15.56 15.19 10.50
C THR A 315 15.47 14.64 9.08
N GLY A 316 15.71 13.34 8.91
CA GLY A 316 15.48 12.65 7.65
C GLY A 316 14.00 12.29 7.49
N ILE A 317 13.37 12.75 6.43
CA ILE A 317 11.99 12.44 6.06
C ILE A 317 12.00 11.59 4.79
N THR A 318 11.39 10.42 4.85
CA THR A 318 11.23 9.52 3.72
C THR A 318 9.96 9.88 2.94
N VAL A 319 10.07 10.00 1.63
CA VAL A 319 8.94 10.23 0.71
C VAL A 319 8.90 9.08 -0.29
N LYS A 320 7.73 8.54 -0.55
CA LYS A 320 7.49 7.54 -1.60
C LYS A 320 6.78 8.20 -2.76
N MET A 321 7.48 8.28 -3.89
CA MET A 321 6.93 8.73 -5.15
C MET A 321 6.65 7.49 -6.01
N ASN A 322 5.41 7.25 -6.37
CA ASN A 322 5.09 6.18 -7.30
C ASN A 322 5.75 6.45 -8.65
N VAL A 323 6.35 5.44 -9.23
CA VAL A 323 6.62 5.45 -10.66
C VAL A 323 5.25 5.39 -11.31
N HIS A 324 4.92 6.39 -12.12
CA HIS A 324 3.63 6.40 -12.80
C HIS A 324 3.49 5.13 -13.62
N ASP A 325 2.62 4.26 -13.16
CA ASP A 325 2.20 3.07 -13.88
C ASP A 325 1.06 3.55 -14.79
N ASP A 326 1.41 3.97 -16.03
CA ASP A 326 0.47 4.35 -17.09
C ASP A 326 -0.37 3.15 -17.53
N LYS A 327 -1.06 2.50 -16.57
CA LYS A 327 -1.93 1.36 -16.89
C LYS A 327 -3.20 1.88 -17.54
N PRO A 328 -3.41 1.56 -18.81
CA PRO A 328 -4.66 1.90 -19.47
C PRO A 328 -5.86 1.37 -18.69
N VAL A 329 -6.87 2.20 -18.52
CA VAL A 329 -8.15 1.79 -17.92
C VAL A 329 -8.96 1.06 -18.98
N PHE A 330 -9.35 -0.18 -18.71
CA PHE A 330 -10.20 -0.98 -19.57
C PHE A 330 -11.66 -0.91 -19.12
N ASN A 331 -12.53 -0.42 -20.00
CA ASN A 331 -13.97 -0.45 -19.81
C ASN A 331 -14.57 -1.65 -20.55
N ALA A 332 -14.89 -2.71 -19.81
CA ALA A 332 -15.41 -3.96 -20.40
C ALA A 332 -16.80 -3.83 -21.02
N GLU A 333 -17.63 -2.87 -20.59
CA GLU A 333 -18.97 -2.63 -21.15
C GLU A 333 -18.89 -1.91 -22.50
N ALA A 334 -17.95 -0.98 -22.64
CA ALA A 334 -17.72 -0.23 -23.87
C ALA A 334 -16.74 -0.93 -24.83
N GLY A 335 -15.95 -1.88 -24.35
CA GLY A 335 -14.86 -2.50 -25.11
C GLY A 335 -13.74 -1.51 -25.46
N GLU A 336 -13.47 -0.54 -24.59
CA GLU A 336 -12.55 0.56 -24.81
C GLU A 336 -11.42 0.54 -23.78
N MET A 337 -10.23 0.91 -24.21
CA MET A 337 -9.10 1.24 -23.35
C MET A 337 -8.80 2.73 -23.41
N MET A 338 -8.34 3.30 -22.30
CA MET A 338 -7.96 4.70 -22.21
C MET A 338 -6.76 4.87 -21.28
N SER A 339 -5.80 5.68 -21.69
CA SER A 339 -4.65 6.09 -20.88
C SER A 339 -4.49 7.59 -20.91
N ALA A 340 -3.94 8.15 -19.82
CA ALA A 340 -3.45 9.50 -19.74
C ALA A 340 -2.38 9.57 -18.64
N ASN A 341 -1.49 10.56 -18.72
CA ASN A 341 -0.41 10.76 -17.78
C ASN A 341 -0.66 12.02 -16.95
N ASP A 342 -0.14 12.08 -15.73
CA ASP A 342 0.00 13.35 -15.02
C ASP A 342 0.88 14.28 -15.87
N PHE A 343 0.60 15.56 -15.86
CA PHE A 343 1.34 16.52 -16.67
C PHE A 343 1.60 17.82 -15.92
N TYR A 344 2.67 18.49 -16.32
CA TYR A 344 3.14 19.70 -15.70
C TYR A 344 2.87 20.90 -16.59
N ILE A 345 2.45 22.00 -15.99
CA ILE A 345 2.28 23.28 -16.67
C ILE A 345 2.85 24.42 -15.84
N ASP A 346 3.28 25.49 -16.50
CA ASP A 346 3.62 26.73 -15.83
C ASP A 346 2.36 27.53 -15.44
N LEU A 347 2.46 28.35 -14.42
CA LEU A 347 1.37 29.21 -13.99
C LEU A 347 0.88 30.17 -15.08
N ASP A 348 1.75 30.59 -16.00
CA ASP A 348 1.40 31.47 -17.11
C ASP A 348 0.60 30.73 -18.20
N ASP A 349 0.86 29.45 -18.43
CA ASP A 349 0.11 28.59 -19.35
C ASP A 349 -1.34 28.39 -18.92
N PHE A 350 -1.61 28.54 -17.62
CA PHE A 350 -2.96 28.45 -17.06
C PHE A 350 -3.97 29.39 -17.73
N LYS A 351 -3.50 30.50 -18.29
CA LYS A 351 -4.34 31.50 -19.00
C LYS A 351 -4.76 31.04 -20.39
N GLU A 352 -4.06 30.08 -20.96
CA GLU A 352 -4.24 29.59 -22.35
C GLU A 352 -4.72 28.13 -22.43
N LEU A 353 -5.16 27.56 -21.29
CA LEU A 353 -5.66 26.17 -21.25
C LEU A 353 -6.81 25.95 -22.23
N THR A 354 -6.60 25.05 -23.16
CA THR A 354 -7.61 24.52 -24.08
C THR A 354 -7.70 23.01 -23.93
N ASP A 355 -8.83 22.42 -24.30
CA ASP A 355 -8.98 20.95 -24.29
C ASP A 355 -7.87 20.25 -25.07
N ALA A 356 -7.48 20.83 -26.22
CA ALA A 356 -6.40 20.29 -27.05
C ALA A 356 -5.04 20.34 -26.33
N PHE A 357 -4.73 21.42 -25.63
CA PHE A 357 -3.53 21.57 -24.82
C PHE A 357 -3.48 20.50 -23.71
N ILE A 358 -4.58 20.35 -22.98
CA ILE A 358 -4.69 19.39 -21.88
C ILE A 358 -4.56 17.94 -22.37
N ILE A 359 -5.20 17.58 -23.50
CA ILE A 359 -5.09 16.24 -24.12
C ILE A 359 -3.64 15.94 -24.51
N ASP A 360 -2.97 16.91 -25.14
CA ASP A 360 -1.61 16.74 -25.63
C ASP A 360 -0.60 16.59 -24.48
N HIS A 361 -0.70 17.46 -23.47
CA HIS A 361 0.20 17.41 -22.30
C HIS A 361 -0.02 16.19 -21.42
N ALA A 362 -1.28 15.72 -21.28
CA ALA A 362 -1.60 14.48 -20.57
C ALA A 362 -1.30 13.22 -21.40
N ASP A 363 -0.90 13.36 -22.67
CA ASP A 363 -0.80 12.25 -23.63
C ASP A 363 -2.03 11.32 -23.56
N CYS A 364 -3.22 11.95 -23.55
CA CYS A 364 -4.47 11.22 -23.35
C CYS A 364 -4.90 10.51 -24.62
N GLN A 365 -4.96 9.19 -24.56
CA GLN A 365 -5.33 8.34 -25.69
C GLN A 365 -6.44 7.36 -25.29
N ALA A 366 -7.36 7.09 -26.23
CA ALA A 366 -8.36 6.04 -26.10
C ALA A 366 -8.44 5.22 -27.39
N TRP A 367 -8.61 3.90 -27.23
CA TRP A 367 -8.64 2.97 -28.38
C TRP A 367 -9.48 1.73 -28.08
N ASN A 368 -9.88 1.04 -29.13
CA ASN A 368 -10.46 -0.28 -29.02
C ASN A 368 -9.34 -1.33 -29.04
N PRO A 369 -9.16 -2.15 -27.99
CA PRO A 369 -8.04 -3.09 -27.90
C PRO A 369 -8.10 -4.26 -28.89
N GLU A 370 -9.27 -4.54 -29.51
CA GLU A 370 -9.41 -5.62 -30.50
C GLU A 370 -9.14 -5.14 -31.94
N THR A 371 -9.51 -3.88 -32.25
CA THR A 371 -9.36 -3.30 -33.60
C THR A 371 -8.21 -2.31 -33.72
N GLU A 372 -7.61 -1.89 -32.58
CA GLU A 372 -6.59 -0.84 -32.48
C GLU A 372 -7.05 0.54 -33.02
N GLU A 373 -8.35 0.71 -33.28
CA GLU A 373 -8.89 1.98 -33.73
C GLU A 373 -8.90 3.03 -32.63
N ARG A 374 -8.41 4.24 -32.91
CA ARG A 374 -8.42 5.37 -31.97
C ARG A 374 -9.84 5.88 -31.75
N ILE A 375 -10.15 6.20 -30.49
CA ILE A 375 -11.42 6.74 -30.02
C ILE A 375 -11.19 8.19 -29.58
N SER A 376 -12.08 9.09 -30.00
CA SER A 376 -11.96 10.50 -29.65
C SER A 376 -12.36 10.79 -28.20
N ILE A 377 -11.60 11.65 -27.54
CA ILE A 377 -11.96 12.23 -26.25
C ILE A 377 -13.11 13.20 -26.45
N GLN A 378 -14.21 13.02 -25.73
CA GLN A 378 -15.44 13.79 -25.91
C GLN A 378 -15.63 14.88 -24.86
N LYS A 379 -15.04 14.72 -23.68
CA LYS A 379 -15.22 15.64 -22.57
C LYS A 379 -14.00 15.60 -21.66
N ILE A 380 -13.64 16.77 -21.13
CA ILE A 380 -12.64 16.94 -20.08
C ILE A 380 -13.31 17.68 -18.93
N GLU A 381 -13.11 17.19 -17.70
CA GLU A 381 -13.58 17.83 -16.48
C GLU A 381 -12.39 18.11 -15.56
N TYR A 382 -12.26 19.35 -15.13
CA TYR A 382 -11.31 19.76 -14.12
C TYR A 382 -11.83 21.01 -13.39
N GLU A 383 -11.47 21.12 -12.11
CA GLU A 383 -11.66 22.35 -11.33
C GLU A 383 -10.28 22.79 -10.86
N ALA A 384 -9.72 23.80 -11.49
CA ALA A 384 -8.38 24.29 -11.19
C ALA A 384 -8.39 25.81 -11.00
N THR A 385 -7.53 26.30 -10.13
CA THR A 385 -7.27 27.70 -9.87
C THR A 385 -5.87 28.07 -10.35
N PRO A 386 -5.59 29.32 -10.76
CA PRO A 386 -4.26 29.75 -11.19
C PRO A 386 -3.33 29.91 -9.97
N GLU A 387 -3.06 28.81 -9.28
CA GLU A 387 -2.20 28.69 -8.12
C GLU A 387 -1.33 27.44 -8.27
N TYR A 388 -0.18 27.39 -7.60
CA TYR A 388 0.66 26.21 -7.58
C TYR A 388 -0.05 25.05 -6.87
N GLY A 389 -0.08 23.87 -7.49
CA GLY A 389 -0.74 22.71 -6.92
C GLY A 389 -1.02 21.62 -7.95
N ALA A 390 -1.58 20.52 -7.49
CA ALA A 390 -2.05 19.43 -8.33
C ALA A 390 -3.58 19.47 -8.44
N TYR A 391 -4.09 19.41 -9.66
CA TYR A 391 -5.51 19.51 -9.96
C TYR A 391 -5.95 18.28 -10.74
N PRO A 392 -6.96 17.53 -10.27
CA PRO A 392 -7.45 16.35 -10.99
C PRO A 392 -8.13 16.77 -12.30
N VAL A 393 -7.75 16.09 -13.38
CA VAL A 393 -8.31 16.23 -14.71
C VAL A 393 -8.87 14.88 -15.14
N THR A 394 -10.16 14.81 -15.47
CA THR A 394 -10.82 13.58 -15.91
C THR A 394 -11.22 13.68 -17.37
N PHE A 395 -10.77 12.74 -18.16
CA PHE A 395 -11.07 12.60 -19.58
C PHE A 395 -12.17 11.55 -19.79
N TYR A 396 -13.05 11.76 -20.77
CA TYR A 396 -14.17 10.87 -21.10
C TYR A 396 -14.27 10.59 -22.58
N THR A 397 -14.55 9.34 -22.94
CA THR A 397 -15.05 8.97 -24.28
C THR A 397 -16.58 9.13 -24.36
N ALA A 398 -17.14 9.01 -25.57
CA ALA A 398 -18.58 9.04 -25.78
C ALA A 398 -19.33 7.90 -25.09
N ASN A 399 -18.69 6.78 -24.86
CA ASN A 399 -19.27 5.58 -24.23
C ASN A 399 -19.02 5.52 -22.72
N GLY A 400 -18.47 6.60 -22.11
CA GLY A 400 -18.31 6.74 -20.67
C GLY A 400 -17.02 6.12 -20.10
N THR A 401 -16.11 5.63 -20.94
CA THR A 401 -14.76 5.27 -20.48
C THR A 401 -14.06 6.52 -20.00
N ASN A 402 -13.43 6.49 -18.84
CA ASN A 402 -12.78 7.66 -18.28
C ASN A 402 -11.47 7.30 -17.57
N VAL A 403 -10.56 8.28 -17.50
CA VAL A 403 -9.32 8.23 -16.74
C VAL A 403 -9.11 9.58 -16.08
N THR A 404 -8.61 9.59 -14.86
CA THR A 404 -8.29 10.81 -14.11
C THR A 404 -6.78 10.84 -13.85
N VAL A 405 -6.18 11.98 -14.16
CA VAL A 405 -4.75 12.28 -13.92
C VAL A 405 -4.61 13.64 -13.25
N ASN A 406 -3.44 14.02 -12.83
CA ASN A 406 -3.19 15.32 -12.22
C ASN A 406 -2.54 16.29 -13.23
N MET A 407 -3.09 17.48 -13.33
CA MET A 407 -2.42 18.64 -13.90
C MET A 407 -1.65 19.32 -12.77
N ILE A 408 -0.34 19.32 -12.85
CA ILE A 408 0.56 19.86 -11.82
C ILE A 408 1.02 21.24 -12.27
N VAL A 409 0.53 22.27 -11.58
CA VAL A 409 0.93 23.66 -11.82
C VAL A 409 2.13 23.94 -10.94
N GLU A 410 3.29 24.15 -11.56
CA GLU A 410 4.53 24.42 -10.85
C GLU A 410 5.29 25.63 -11.46
N GLU A 411 6.33 26.09 -10.76
CA GLU A 411 7.25 27.08 -11.33
C GLU A 411 8.13 26.37 -12.37
N SER A 412 8.16 26.86 -13.60
CA SER A 412 9.01 26.31 -14.65
C SER A 412 10.50 26.34 -14.24
N ASN A 413 11.28 25.40 -14.72
CA ASN A 413 12.72 25.41 -14.54
C ASN A 413 13.32 26.61 -15.28
N ARG A 414 13.60 27.68 -14.54
CA ARG A 414 14.19 28.90 -15.06
C ARG A 414 15.71 28.87 -14.90
N VAL A 415 16.41 29.02 -16.00
CA VAL A 415 17.86 29.19 -15.99
C VAL A 415 18.20 30.54 -16.59
N VAL A 416 18.96 31.33 -15.82
CA VAL A 416 19.39 32.69 -16.20
C VAL A 416 20.87 32.67 -16.51
N ASN A 417 21.25 33.21 -17.66
CA ASN A 417 22.63 33.50 -18.02
C ASN A 417 22.89 35.00 -18.03
N ALA A 418 23.53 35.49 -16.98
CA ALA A 418 23.86 36.91 -16.85
C ALA A 418 24.93 37.41 -17.82
N GLU A 419 25.74 36.52 -18.44
CA GLU A 419 26.78 36.89 -19.40
C GLU A 419 26.23 37.22 -20.78
N TYR A 420 25.13 36.52 -21.15
CA TYR A 420 24.42 36.73 -22.43
C TYR A 420 23.12 37.49 -22.26
N GLU A 421 22.77 37.87 -21.02
CA GLU A 421 21.55 38.56 -20.67
C GLU A 421 20.29 37.84 -21.20
N GLU A 422 20.28 36.52 -21.10
CA GLU A 422 19.20 35.65 -21.53
C GLU A 422 18.68 34.76 -20.40
N GLU A 423 17.44 34.36 -20.49
CA GLU A 423 16.84 33.34 -19.63
C GLU A 423 16.04 32.33 -20.46
N ILE A 424 16.00 31.08 -20.02
CA ILE A 424 15.21 30.04 -20.63
C ILE A 424 14.33 29.35 -19.58
N TYR A 425 13.13 28.99 -19.99
CA TYR A 425 12.15 28.25 -19.20
C TYR A 425 11.81 26.97 -19.89
N ALA A 426 11.60 25.89 -19.14
CA ALA A 426 11.02 24.68 -19.64
C ALA A 426 10.38 23.89 -18.48
N VAL A 427 9.38 23.08 -18.77
CA VAL A 427 8.72 22.18 -17.81
C VAL A 427 9.10 20.74 -18.09
N ASN A 428 8.93 19.88 -17.10
CA ASN A 428 9.06 18.44 -17.28
C ASN A 428 7.88 17.93 -18.13
N PHE A 429 8.09 16.82 -18.85
CA PHE A 429 7.02 16.21 -19.65
C PHE A 429 7.16 14.69 -19.67
N PHE A 430 6.05 14.01 -19.96
CA PHE A 430 5.99 12.56 -20.15
C PHE A 430 5.53 12.27 -21.58
N LYS A 431 6.21 11.31 -22.25
CA LYS A 431 5.83 10.84 -23.57
C LYS A 431 6.06 9.34 -23.72
N ASN A 432 5.18 8.68 -24.47
CA ASN A 432 5.34 7.27 -24.78
C ASN A 432 6.55 7.02 -25.69
N VAL A 433 7.17 5.87 -25.51
CA VAL A 433 8.32 5.43 -26.35
C VAL A 433 7.97 5.48 -27.82
N ASP A 434 6.78 5.03 -28.21
CA ASP A 434 6.35 4.98 -29.60
C ASP A 434 6.22 6.38 -30.22
N GLU A 435 5.73 7.37 -29.48
CA GLU A 435 5.64 8.76 -29.96
C GLU A 435 7.01 9.37 -30.22
N ILE A 436 7.98 9.08 -29.36
CA ILE A 436 9.36 9.53 -29.54
C ILE A 436 9.99 8.84 -30.76
N GLN A 437 9.76 7.54 -30.94
CA GLN A 437 10.28 6.76 -32.07
C GLN A 437 9.67 7.16 -33.41
N GLU A 438 8.39 7.55 -33.42
CA GLU A 438 7.64 7.94 -34.63
C GLU A 438 7.75 9.43 -34.98
N SER A 439 8.34 10.25 -34.07
CA SER A 439 8.48 11.70 -34.31
C SER A 439 9.36 11.98 -35.55
N ILE A 440 8.81 12.71 -36.48
CA ILE A 440 9.50 13.16 -37.71
C ILE A 440 10.33 14.43 -37.45
N ALA A 441 9.98 15.20 -36.44
CA ALA A 441 10.58 16.48 -36.08
C ALA A 441 10.87 16.56 -34.56
N LEU A 442 11.54 15.57 -34.03
CA LEU A 442 11.73 15.36 -32.60
C LEU A 442 12.23 16.61 -31.84
N ASP A 443 13.16 17.36 -32.40
CA ASP A 443 13.66 18.60 -31.77
C ASP A 443 12.54 19.65 -31.59
N THR A 444 11.61 19.73 -32.52
CA THR A 444 10.46 20.63 -32.44
C THR A 444 9.44 20.10 -31.44
N ASP A 445 9.20 18.81 -31.46
CA ASP A 445 8.28 18.15 -30.55
C ASP A 445 8.77 18.23 -29.11
N LEU A 446 10.07 18.01 -28.87
CA LEU A 446 10.70 18.16 -27.55
C LEU A 446 10.58 19.60 -27.01
N LYS A 447 10.77 20.63 -27.87
CA LYS A 447 10.55 22.03 -27.48
C LYS A 447 9.09 22.29 -27.09
N THR A 448 8.17 21.73 -27.86
CA THR A 448 6.71 21.88 -27.64
C THR A 448 6.29 21.18 -26.37
N TRP A 449 6.69 19.94 -26.16
CA TRP A 449 6.32 19.16 -24.98
C TRP A 449 6.90 19.74 -23.69
N ALA A 450 8.13 20.27 -23.75
CA ALA A 450 8.77 20.95 -22.60
C ALA A 450 8.30 22.40 -22.44
N ASN A 451 7.46 22.94 -23.33
CA ASN A 451 7.14 24.35 -23.41
C ASN A 451 8.40 25.24 -23.31
N ALA A 452 9.46 24.87 -24.05
CA ALA A 452 10.77 25.50 -23.95
C ALA A 452 10.78 26.87 -24.65
N VAL A 453 10.86 27.94 -23.87
CA VAL A 453 10.90 29.33 -24.33
C VAL A 453 12.09 30.09 -23.73
N ALA A 454 12.67 30.99 -24.50
CA ALA A 454 13.77 31.82 -24.03
C ALA A 454 13.49 33.31 -24.28
N TYR A 455 13.98 34.16 -23.36
CA TYR A 455 13.80 35.61 -23.40
C TYR A 455 15.10 36.35 -23.14
N SER A 456 15.26 37.53 -23.75
CA SER A 456 16.29 38.49 -23.39
C SER A 456 15.97 39.17 -22.07
N LEU A 457 16.92 39.23 -21.17
CA LEU A 457 16.79 39.96 -19.89
C LEU A 457 16.81 41.49 -20.07
N GLU A 458 17.33 41.98 -21.22
CA GLU A 458 17.46 43.40 -21.49
C GLU A 458 16.10 44.04 -21.85
N ASP A 459 15.31 43.38 -22.68
CA ASP A 459 14.05 43.96 -23.21
C ASP A 459 12.84 43.00 -23.16
N GLY A 460 13.01 41.79 -22.62
CA GLY A 460 11.95 40.76 -22.56
C GLY A 460 11.54 40.19 -23.93
N SER A 461 12.32 40.43 -24.98
CA SER A 461 12.01 39.88 -26.31
C SER A 461 12.28 38.39 -26.36
N HIS A 462 11.51 37.67 -27.20
CA HIS A 462 11.73 36.23 -27.44
C HIS A 462 13.10 35.96 -28.09
N VAL A 463 13.84 35.04 -27.50
CA VAL A 463 15.08 34.47 -28.06
C VAL A 463 14.76 33.09 -28.62
N THR A 464 15.31 32.78 -29.79
CA THR A 464 15.05 31.49 -30.43
C THR A 464 15.87 30.37 -29.79
N VAL A 465 15.21 29.30 -29.34
CA VAL A 465 15.89 28.03 -28.97
C VAL A 465 16.36 27.36 -30.25
N THR A 466 17.68 27.37 -30.49
CA THR A 466 18.29 26.96 -31.77
C THR A 466 18.63 25.48 -31.85
N GLU A 467 18.96 24.86 -30.74
CA GLU A 467 19.42 23.46 -30.66
C GLU A 467 18.75 22.72 -29.50
N VAL A 468 18.44 21.44 -29.71
CA VAL A 468 17.97 20.51 -28.68
C VAL A 468 18.93 19.33 -28.63
N ILE A 469 19.44 19.03 -27.45
CA ILE A 469 20.36 17.91 -27.23
C ILE A 469 19.70 16.97 -26.22
N TYR A 470 19.68 15.67 -26.52
CA TYR A 470 19.14 14.66 -25.65
C TYR A 470 20.09 13.48 -25.52
N ASP A 471 20.05 12.76 -24.38
CA ASP A 471 20.99 11.70 -24.00
C ASP A 471 20.49 10.29 -24.37
N PHE A 472 19.55 10.17 -25.31
CA PHE A 472 18.99 8.91 -25.77
C PHE A 472 19.07 8.75 -27.30
N ASP A 473 18.97 7.51 -27.77
CA ASP A 473 18.80 7.19 -29.19
C ASP A 473 17.30 7.02 -29.49
N PRO A 474 16.65 7.94 -30.23
CA PRO A 474 15.20 7.88 -30.47
C PRO A 474 14.73 6.57 -31.10
N ALA A 475 15.56 5.92 -31.93
CA ALA A 475 15.22 4.66 -32.59
C ALA A 475 15.26 3.44 -31.65
N ASN A 476 15.98 3.54 -30.54
CA ASN A 476 16.18 2.45 -29.59
C ASN A 476 15.86 2.84 -28.14
N ILE A 477 15.08 3.90 -27.95
CA ILE A 477 14.67 4.37 -26.62
C ILE A 477 13.86 3.28 -25.90
N THR A 478 14.06 3.14 -24.62
CA THR A 478 13.30 2.25 -23.74
C THR A 478 12.64 3.07 -22.64
N PRO A 479 11.62 2.56 -21.93
CA PRO A 479 11.04 3.28 -20.79
C PRO A 479 12.12 3.65 -19.78
N GLY A 480 12.21 4.94 -19.44
CA GLY A 480 13.25 5.48 -18.55
C GLY A 480 13.18 7.00 -18.47
N VAL A 481 14.12 7.56 -17.73
CA VAL A 481 14.29 9.00 -17.54
C VAL A 481 15.45 9.47 -18.40
N TYR A 482 15.25 10.51 -19.16
CA TYR A 482 16.23 11.04 -20.10
C TYR A 482 16.34 12.56 -19.97
N ASN A 483 17.54 13.09 -20.21
CA ASN A 483 17.78 14.52 -20.15
C ASN A 483 17.66 15.15 -21.54
N VAL A 484 16.95 16.27 -21.61
CA VAL A 484 16.89 17.11 -22.81
C VAL A 484 17.48 18.48 -22.47
N THR A 485 18.41 18.94 -23.28
CA THR A 485 19.09 20.24 -23.13
C THR A 485 18.67 21.14 -24.28
N PHE A 486 18.22 22.35 -23.95
CA PHE A 486 17.86 23.38 -24.93
C PHE A 486 18.96 24.45 -24.99
N ARG A 487 19.28 24.94 -26.21
CA ARG A 487 20.28 25.99 -26.46
C ARG A 487 19.73 27.15 -27.25
N THR A 488 20.17 28.35 -26.91
CA THR A 488 20.09 29.54 -27.77
C THR A 488 21.41 29.71 -28.57
N GLU A 489 21.49 30.71 -29.45
CA GLU A 489 22.70 30.94 -30.25
C GLU A 489 23.99 31.23 -29.43
N GLY A 490 23.84 31.66 -28.18
CA GLY A 490 24.92 32.06 -27.31
C GLY A 490 25.30 31.08 -26.22
N TYR A 491 24.40 30.19 -25.78
CA TYR A 491 24.65 29.40 -24.56
C TYR A 491 23.91 28.07 -24.52
N GLU A 492 24.46 27.15 -23.71
CA GLU A 492 23.91 25.81 -23.43
C GLU A 492 23.13 25.80 -22.12
N TYR A 493 21.81 25.55 -22.21
CA TYR A 493 20.95 25.38 -21.05
C TYR A 493 20.59 23.90 -20.89
N LYS A 494 21.02 23.30 -19.80
CA LYS A 494 20.62 21.95 -19.44
C LYS A 494 19.35 22.01 -18.61
N VAL A 495 18.24 21.64 -19.22
CA VAL A 495 16.96 21.46 -18.52
C VAL A 495 16.79 19.98 -18.29
N ASP A 496 16.72 19.56 -17.04
CA ASP A 496 16.34 18.21 -16.69
C ASP A 496 14.83 18.10 -16.89
N THR A 497 14.39 17.42 -17.95
CA THR A 497 12.98 17.27 -18.31
C THR A 497 12.23 16.27 -17.46
N THR A 498 12.95 15.55 -16.61
CA THR A 498 12.39 14.77 -15.51
C THR A 498 13.20 15.14 -14.28
N LYS A 499 12.62 15.91 -13.40
CA LYS A 499 13.25 16.20 -12.11
C LYS A 499 13.16 14.97 -11.22
N GLU A 500 13.99 13.97 -11.50
CA GLU A 500 14.43 13.12 -10.40
C GLU A 500 15.09 14.06 -9.41
N THR A 501 14.50 14.18 -8.23
CA THR A 501 15.13 14.88 -7.12
C THR A 501 16.51 14.26 -6.92
N GLN A 502 17.55 15.04 -7.21
CA GLN A 502 18.92 14.56 -7.08
C GLN A 502 19.44 14.80 -5.67
N VAL A 503 20.41 14.00 -5.27
CA VAL A 503 21.10 14.22 -3.99
C VAL A 503 21.71 15.62 -3.98
N GLY A 504 21.30 16.45 -3.00
CA GLY A 504 21.72 17.84 -2.87
C GLY A 504 20.65 18.86 -3.25
N ASP A 505 19.58 18.46 -3.93
CA ASP A 505 18.50 19.36 -4.29
C ASP A 505 17.76 19.91 -3.06
N THR A 506 17.38 21.18 -3.12
CA THR A 506 16.48 21.77 -2.15
C THR A 506 15.05 21.61 -2.65
N VAL A 507 14.22 20.93 -1.88
CA VAL A 507 12.83 20.61 -2.23
C VAL A 507 11.86 21.14 -1.18
N GLY A 508 10.59 21.30 -1.56
CA GLY A 508 9.47 21.44 -0.65
C GLY A 508 8.84 20.09 -0.36
N LEU A 509 8.41 19.85 0.86
CA LEU A 509 7.54 18.73 1.23
C LEU A 509 6.14 19.29 1.45
N LYS A 510 5.17 18.75 0.75
CA LYS A 510 3.76 19.11 0.86
C LYS A 510 2.98 17.94 1.42
N PHE A 511 2.08 18.23 2.31
CA PHE A 511 1.16 17.27 2.93
C PHE A 511 -0.09 17.99 3.42
N THR A 512 -1.19 17.25 3.56
CA THR A 512 -2.46 17.77 4.07
C THR A 512 -2.58 17.58 5.60
N PRO A 513 -3.50 18.27 6.28
CA PRO A 513 -3.75 18.07 7.70
C PRO A 513 -4.11 16.63 8.07
N GLU A 514 -4.81 15.92 7.18
CA GLU A 514 -5.23 14.53 7.35
C GLU A 514 -4.04 13.55 7.29
N ALA A 515 -2.94 13.94 6.66
CA ALA A 515 -1.70 13.15 6.60
C ALA A 515 -0.90 13.19 7.92
N ILE A 516 -1.24 14.10 8.83
CA ILE A 516 -0.59 14.26 10.13
C ILE A 516 -1.39 13.51 11.19
N HIS A 517 -0.79 12.50 11.79
CA HIS A 517 -1.34 11.81 12.95
C HIS A 517 -0.50 12.08 14.21
N ILE A 518 -1.17 12.36 15.33
CA ILE A 518 -0.54 12.74 16.58
C ILE A 518 -0.63 11.60 17.59
N MET A 519 0.51 11.23 18.13
CA MET A 519 0.60 10.23 19.18
C MET A 519 1.13 10.83 20.48
N THR A 520 0.62 10.34 21.60
CA THR A 520 1.21 10.65 22.92
C THR A 520 2.65 10.15 22.97
N LYS A 521 3.57 11.02 23.35
CA LYS A 521 4.99 10.68 23.49
C LYS A 521 5.16 9.73 24.67
N GLN A 522 5.57 8.49 24.40
CA GLN A 522 5.89 7.53 25.45
C GLN A 522 7.28 7.84 26.02
N ASN A 523 7.35 8.16 27.32
CA ASN A 523 8.61 8.19 28.04
C ASN A 523 9.10 6.75 28.23
N PHE A 524 10.20 6.37 27.56
CA PHE A 524 10.90 5.10 27.75
C PHE A 524 11.80 5.14 28.99
#